data_454d3bb877e1d313e88071be73153c56
#
_entry.id   454d3bb877e1d313e88071be73153c56
#
_cell.length_a   1.000
_cell.length_b   1.000
_cell.length_c   1.000
_cell.angle_alpha   90.00
_cell.angle_beta   90.00
_cell.angle_gamma   90.00
#
_symmetry.space_group_name_H-M   'P 1'
#
loop_
_entity.id
_entity.type
_entity.pdbx_description
1 polymer ?
#
loop_
_entity_poly.entity_id
_entity_poly.type
_entity_poly.pdbx_seq_one_letter_code
_entity_poly.pdbx_strand_id
1 'polypeptide(L)'
;MSNHIETKCIHGNLDFSWDEPTKAVSFPIYQTATFGHIGLGHSTGFDYTREKNPTRQHLEEILTALEGAYDTTAFSSGMAAVTAVFDLFAPGDHVICSEDLYGGVTRLVNTIGKKNGLMVDFVNTGDLDEIKRVLRPETKALYIETPSNPMMEITDLSACAELAKEHNLLMITDNTFLSPYLQNPIALGADIVIHSASKFLCGHNDTIAGFVCSAKEELAAKIRLIAKTTGGCLSPFDSWLVMRGIKTLAVRMERQQENAGSIARWLTEQKKVRKV
;
A
#
# COMPACT_ATOMS: atom_id res chain seq x y z
N MET A 1 -13.80 -10.47 19.12
CA MET A 1 -13.42 -9.07 19.44
C MET A 1 -12.32 -8.68 18.47
N SER A 2 -12.43 -7.55 17.79
CA SER A 2 -11.33 -7.10 16.91
C SER A 2 -10.14 -6.69 17.78
N ASN A 3 -8.95 -7.19 17.46
CA ASN A 3 -7.74 -6.81 18.17
C ASN A 3 -7.42 -5.32 17.95
N HIS A 4 -6.86 -4.66 18.97
CA HIS A 4 -6.31 -3.31 18.83
C HIS A 4 -5.17 -3.28 17.81
N ILE A 5 -4.92 -2.11 17.20
CA ILE A 5 -3.94 -1.98 16.12
C ILE A 5 -2.51 -2.35 16.57
N GLU A 6 -2.16 -2.06 17.82
CA GLU A 6 -0.87 -2.43 18.39
C GLU A 6 -0.71 -3.96 18.45
N THR A 7 -1.77 -4.67 18.81
CA THR A 7 -1.80 -6.14 18.79
C THR A 7 -1.70 -6.67 17.35
N LYS A 8 -2.39 -6.04 16.40
CA LYS A 8 -2.29 -6.40 14.98
C LYS A 8 -0.89 -6.17 14.41
N CYS A 9 -0.18 -5.12 14.84
CA CYS A 9 1.22 -4.90 14.46
C CYS A 9 2.14 -6.05 14.87
N ILE A 10 1.84 -6.71 15.99
CA ILE A 10 2.68 -7.80 16.53
C ILE A 10 2.26 -9.15 15.93
N HIS A 11 0.98 -9.41 15.76
CA HIS A 11 0.42 -10.73 15.50
C HIS A 11 -0.47 -10.83 14.25
N GLY A 12 -0.80 -9.74 13.61
CA GLY A 12 -1.87 -9.72 12.59
C GLY A 12 -3.24 -10.02 13.22
N ASN A 13 -4.08 -10.74 12.49
CA ASN A 13 -5.33 -11.31 13.00
C ASN A 13 -5.17 -12.80 13.39
N LEU A 14 -3.96 -13.28 13.47
CA LEU A 14 -3.69 -14.69 13.67
C LEU A 14 -4.04 -15.11 15.09
N ASP A 15 -4.86 -16.14 15.21
CA ASP A 15 -4.96 -16.91 16.43
C ASP A 15 -3.60 -17.58 16.68
N PHE A 16 -3.17 -17.61 17.95
CA PHE A 16 -1.92 -18.24 18.38
C PHE A 16 -1.90 -19.77 18.22
N SER A 17 -2.89 -20.37 17.56
CA SER A 17 -2.92 -21.77 17.20
C SER A 17 -2.01 -22.05 16.02
N TRP A 18 -0.70 -21.83 16.22
CA TRP A 18 0.30 -22.25 15.24
C TRP A 18 0.24 -23.76 15.07
N ASP A 19 -0.16 -24.22 13.90
CA ASP A 19 0.03 -25.64 13.48
C ASP A 19 1.48 -25.92 13.07
N GLU A 20 2.37 -24.98 13.32
CA GLU A 20 3.81 -25.11 13.11
C GLU A 20 4.40 -26.10 14.13
N PRO A 21 5.05 -27.17 13.68
CA PRO A 21 5.60 -28.19 14.58
C PRO A 21 6.62 -27.65 15.58
N THR A 22 7.35 -26.59 15.21
CA THR A 22 8.41 -25.98 16.03
C THR A 22 7.87 -25.00 17.07
N LYS A 23 6.63 -24.52 16.94
CA LYS A 23 6.06 -23.44 17.78
C LYS A 23 6.95 -22.19 17.87
N ALA A 24 7.64 -21.85 16.78
CA ALA A 24 8.53 -20.70 16.72
C ALA A 24 7.75 -19.38 16.91
N VAL A 25 8.16 -18.57 17.88
CA VAL A 25 7.51 -17.26 18.16
C VAL A 25 7.74 -16.24 17.03
N SER A 26 8.91 -16.31 16.37
CA SER A 26 9.19 -15.54 15.17
C SER A 26 8.92 -16.40 13.94
N PHE A 27 8.15 -15.88 12.98
CA PHE A 27 7.82 -16.66 11.78
C PHE A 27 9.09 -17.05 11.02
N PRO A 28 9.21 -18.31 10.55
CA PRO A 28 10.40 -18.79 9.83
C PRO A 28 10.60 -18.13 8.47
N ILE A 29 11.86 -18.06 8.02
CA ILE A 29 12.20 -17.61 6.66
C ILE A 29 12.30 -18.85 5.75
N TYR A 30 11.36 -18.97 4.81
CA TYR A 30 11.37 -20.00 3.78
C TYR A 30 12.15 -19.53 2.55
N GLN A 31 13.48 -19.60 2.63
CA GLN A 31 14.39 -19.17 1.57
C GLN A 31 14.56 -20.27 0.51
N THR A 32 13.56 -20.42 -0.33
CA THR A 32 13.53 -21.42 -1.42
C THR A 32 12.83 -20.86 -2.65
N ALA A 33 13.19 -21.34 -3.84
CA ALA A 33 12.51 -20.99 -5.08
C ALA A 33 11.31 -21.89 -5.36
N THR A 34 11.42 -23.20 -5.04
CA THR A 34 10.42 -24.23 -5.34
C THR A 34 10.07 -25.02 -4.11
N PHE A 35 8.89 -25.61 -4.10
CA PHE A 35 8.40 -26.48 -3.02
C PHE A 35 8.11 -27.87 -3.56
N GLY A 36 8.38 -28.90 -2.75
CA GLY A 36 8.05 -30.28 -3.08
C GLY A 36 6.54 -30.52 -2.96
N HIS A 37 6.00 -31.32 -3.89
CA HIS A 37 4.62 -31.81 -3.79
C HIS A 37 4.58 -33.12 -3.01
N ILE A 38 3.49 -33.37 -2.31
CA ILE A 38 3.25 -34.62 -1.57
C ILE A 38 3.13 -35.80 -2.53
N GLY A 39 2.62 -35.55 -3.75
CA GLY A 39 2.45 -36.50 -4.81
C GLY A 39 2.02 -35.80 -6.12
N LEU A 40 1.91 -36.57 -7.20
CA LEU A 40 1.49 -36.04 -8.50
C LEU A 40 0.08 -35.39 -8.38
N GLY A 41 -0.03 -34.11 -8.69
CA GLY A 41 -1.28 -33.35 -8.56
C GLY A 41 -1.66 -32.94 -7.13
N HIS A 42 -0.80 -33.21 -6.13
CA HIS A 42 -1.05 -32.90 -4.72
C HIS A 42 -0.07 -31.83 -4.21
N SER A 43 -0.36 -30.56 -4.51
CA SER A 43 0.38 -29.41 -3.97
C SER A 43 0.07 -29.20 -2.48
N THR A 44 1.04 -28.63 -1.74
CA THR A 44 0.84 -28.12 -0.37
C THR A 44 0.19 -26.74 -0.35
N GLY A 45 -0.13 -26.16 -1.53
CA GLY A 45 -0.56 -24.78 -1.70
C GLY A 45 0.60 -23.81 -1.98
N PHE A 46 1.83 -24.33 -1.96
CA PHE A 46 3.05 -23.63 -2.34
C PHE A 46 3.78 -24.44 -3.40
N ASP A 47 4.04 -23.83 -4.55
CA ASP A 47 4.72 -24.46 -5.68
C ASP A 47 5.99 -23.70 -6.06
N TYR A 48 5.86 -22.40 -6.17
CA TYR A 48 6.95 -21.53 -6.62
C TYR A 48 6.91 -20.16 -5.94
N THR A 49 8.05 -19.73 -5.38
CA THR A 49 8.15 -18.51 -4.54
C THR A 49 7.73 -17.23 -5.26
N ARG A 50 7.90 -17.11 -6.59
CA ARG A 50 7.38 -15.95 -7.32
C ARG A 50 5.86 -15.80 -7.18
N GLU A 51 5.14 -16.90 -7.10
CA GLU A 51 3.68 -16.90 -6.93
C GLU A 51 3.30 -16.81 -5.45
N LYS A 52 3.81 -17.72 -4.64
CA LYS A 52 3.45 -17.86 -3.23
C LYS A 52 4.62 -18.37 -2.40
N ASN A 53 4.85 -17.75 -1.25
CA ASN A 53 5.88 -18.16 -0.30
C ASN A 53 5.34 -17.98 1.12
N PRO A 54 5.51 -18.95 2.04
CA PRO A 54 4.94 -18.88 3.38
C PRO A 54 5.33 -17.60 4.15
N THR A 55 6.60 -17.17 4.09
CA THR A 55 7.07 -15.98 4.78
C THR A 55 6.42 -14.70 4.21
N ARG A 56 6.34 -14.57 2.89
CA ARG A 56 5.69 -13.44 2.25
C ARG A 56 4.19 -13.45 2.50
N GLN A 57 3.53 -14.60 2.42
CA GLN A 57 2.10 -14.71 2.71
C GLN A 57 1.78 -14.26 4.13
N HIS A 58 2.57 -14.66 5.12
CA HIS A 58 2.36 -14.23 6.50
C HIS A 58 2.46 -12.70 6.66
N LEU A 59 3.42 -12.06 5.98
CA LEU A 59 3.51 -10.60 5.91
C LEU A 59 2.27 -9.98 5.24
N GLU A 60 1.82 -10.55 4.12
CA GLU A 60 0.63 -10.09 3.40
C GLU A 60 -0.64 -10.16 4.29
N GLU A 61 -0.79 -11.23 5.08
CA GLU A 61 -1.87 -11.39 6.05
C GLU A 61 -1.83 -10.33 7.17
N ILE A 62 -0.64 -9.97 7.66
CA ILE A 62 -0.46 -8.90 8.64
C ILE A 62 -0.93 -7.56 8.05
N LEU A 63 -0.51 -7.21 6.84
CA LEU A 63 -0.91 -5.97 6.18
C LEU A 63 -2.41 -5.95 5.86
N THR A 64 -2.98 -7.08 5.43
CA THR A 64 -4.41 -7.25 5.22
C THR A 64 -5.20 -6.91 6.48
N ALA A 65 -4.72 -7.41 7.63
CA ALA A 65 -5.33 -7.13 8.93
C ALA A 65 -5.18 -5.66 9.37
N LEU A 66 -4.05 -5.05 9.10
CA LEU A 66 -3.77 -3.65 9.48
C LEU A 66 -4.60 -2.66 8.66
N GLU A 67 -4.71 -2.87 7.35
CA GLU A 67 -5.51 -2.00 6.46
C GLU A 67 -7.01 -2.33 6.48
N GLY A 68 -7.41 -3.48 7.01
CA GLY A 68 -8.78 -3.97 6.89
C GLY A 68 -9.16 -4.36 5.46
N ALA A 69 -8.17 -4.80 4.69
CA ALA A 69 -8.32 -5.21 3.29
C ALA A 69 -8.95 -6.60 3.15
N TYR A 70 -9.40 -6.94 1.94
CA TYR A 70 -9.74 -8.32 1.56
C TYR A 70 -8.45 -9.14 1.39
N ASP A 71 -7.45 -8.59 0.70
CA ASP A 71 -6.17 -9.24 0.43
C ASP A 71 -5.08 -8.21 0.18
N THR A 72 -3.83 -8.60 0.45
CA THR A 72 -2.65 -7.78 0.20
C THR A 72 -1.62 -8.54 -0.62
N THR A 73 -1.07 -7.91 -1.64
CA THR A 73 0.03 -8.44 -2.46
C THR A 73 1.31 -7.66 -2.19
N ALA A 74 2.40 -8.37 -1.86
CA ALA A 74 3.70 -7.78 -1.59
C ALA A 74 4.60 -7.75 -2.83
N PHE A 75 5.23 -6.60 -3.07
CA PHE A 75 6.09 -6.29 -4.20
C PHE A 75 7.51 -5.93 -3.77
N SER A 76 8.47 -6.12 -4.67
CA SER A 76 9.89 -5.82 -4.46
C SER A 76 10.21 -4.33 -4.20
N SER A 77 9.26 -3.43 -4.45
CA SER A 77 9.38 -2.00 -4.15
C SER A 77 8.01 -1.30 -4.20
N GLY A 78 7.91 -0.11 -3.58
CA GLY A 78 6.73 0.74 -3.74
C GLY A 78 6.42 1.05 -5.21
N MET A 79 7.43 1.30 -6.04
CA MET A 79 7.22 1.54 -7.47
C MET A 79 6.75 0.30 -8.24
N ALA A 80 7.15 -0.92 -7.84
CA ALA A 80 6.59 -2.13 -8.41
C ALA A 80 5.10 -2.30 -8.05
N ALA A 81 4.72 -1.95 -6.82
CA ALA A 81 3.32 -1.91 -6.39
C ALA A 81 2.51 -0.87 -7.18
N VAL A 82 3.02 0.36 -7.30
CA VAL A 82 2.39 1.42 -8.11
C VAL A 82 2.22 0.98 -9.57
N THR A 83 3.27 0.41 -10.18
CA THR A 83 3.20 -0.08 -11.57
C THR A 83 2.13 -1.14 -11.73
N ALA A 84 2.04 -2.10 -10.81
CA ALA A 84 1.01 -3.14 -10.85
C ALA A 84 -0.42 -2.58 -10.77
N VAL A 85 -0.62 -1.48 -10.04
CA VAL A 85 -1.92 -0.79 -10.00
C VAL A 85 -2.22 -0.08 -11.32
N PHE A 86 -1.24 0.59 -11.93
CA PHE A 86 -1.43 1.23 -13.23
C PHE A 86 -1.59 0.22 -14.37
N ASP A 87 -1.09 -1.01 -14.24
CA ASP A 87 -1.33 -2.11 -15.19
C ASP A 87 -2.78 -2.65 -15.17
N LEU A 88 -3.63 -2.18 -14.26
CA LEU A 88 -5.08 -2.44 -14.28
C LEU A 88 -5.80 -1.71 -15.43
N PHE A 89 -5.20 -0.64 -15.95
CA PHE A 89 -5.83 0.24 -16.93
C PHE A 89 -5.40 -0.10 -18.37
N ALA A 90 -6.36 0.02 -19.29
CA ALA A 90 -6.16 -0.20 -20.71
C ALA A 90 -5.72 1.09 -21.44
N PRO A 91 -5.13 0.99 -22.65
CA PRO A 91 -4.94 2.15 -23.51
C PRO A 91 -6.24 2.90 -23.75
N GLY A 92 -6.23 4.23 -23.55
CA GLY A 92 -7.41 5.09 -23.65
C GLY A 92 -8.14 5.32 -22.32
N ASP A 93 -7.84 4.56 -21.28
CA ASP A 93 -8.36 4.86 -19.95
C ASP A 93 -7.75 6.15 -19.39
N HIS A 94 -8.53 6.85 -18.58
CA HIS A 94 -8.14 8.08 -17.93
C HIS A 94 -8.08 7.92 -16.41
N VAL A 95 -7.03 8.44 -15.79
CA VAL A 95 -6.82 8.49 -14.34
C VAL A 95 -6.60 9.93 -13.88
N ILE A 96 -7.31 10.35 -12.86
CA ILE A 96 -7.10 11.64 -12.21
C ILE A 96 -6.16 11.41 -11.01
N CYS A 97 -5.07 12.13 -10.97
CA CYS A 97 -4.04 12.02 -9.92
C CYS A 97 -3.94 13.31 -9.12
N SER A 98 -3.58 13.21 -7.82
CA SER A 98 -3.13 14.39 -7.06
C SER A 98 -1.98 15.06 -7.80
N GLU A 99 -1.94 16.40 -7.82
CA GLU A 99 -0.87 17.15 -8.48
C GLU A 99 0.46 17.08 -7.72
N ASP A 100 0.39 17.06 -6.38
CA ASP A 100 1.54 16.82 -5.52
C ASP A 100 1.63 15.34 -5.17
N LEU A 101 2.48 14.61 -5.88
CA LEU A 101 2.71 13.18 -5.76
C LEU A 101 4.20 12.88 -5.65
N TYR A 102 4.51 11.72 -5.07
CA TYR A 102 5.86 11.17 -5.17
C TYR A 102 6.34 11.17 -6.64
N GLY A 103 7.48 11.81 -6.88
CA GLY A 103 8.02 12.02 -8.24
C GLY A 103 8.25 10.73 -9.05
N GLY A 104 8.30 9.56 -8.40
CA GLY A 104 8.32 8.25 -9.06
C GLY A 104 7.02 7.94 -9.79
N VAL A 105 5.87 8.28 -9.21
CA VAL A 105 4.55 8.10 -9.82
C VAL A 105 4.41 9.03 -11.03
N THR A 106 4.70 10.32 -10.85
CA THR A 106 4.68 11.30 -11.94
C THR A 106 5.56 10.87 -13.12
N ARG A 107 6.77 10.37 -12.82
CA ARG A 107 7.67 9.84 -13.85
C ARG A 107 7.08 8.61 -14.55
N LEU A 108 6.52 7.64 -13.80
CA LEU A 108 5.91 6.44 -14.35
C LEU A 108 4.81 6.78 -15.36
N VAL A 109 3.83 7.60 -14.95
CA VAL A 109 2.68 7.92 -15.80
C VAL A 109 3.07 8.76 -17.02
N ASN A 110 4.01 9.70 -16.88
CA ASN A 110 4.48 10.54 -17.98
C ASN A 110 5.42 9.82 -18.98
N THR A 111 5.95 8.66 -18.63
CA THR A 111 6.84 7.87 -19.50
C THR A 111 6.17 6.57 -19.94
N ILE A 112 6.09 5.58 -19.07
CA ILE A 112 5.54 4.26 -19.37
C ILE A 112 4.04 4.33 -19.59
N GLY A 113 3.31 5.01 -18.69
CA GLY A 113 1.85 5.17 -18.80
C GLY A 113 1.45 5.83 -20.12
N LYS A 114 2.05 6.97 -20.44
CA LYS A 114 1.81 7.67 -21.70
C LYS A 114 2.18 6.84 -22.94
N LYS A 115 3.30 6.10 -22.88
CA LYS A 115 3.69 5.17 -23.95
C LYS A 115 2.65 4.07 -24.16
N ASN A 116 2.02 3.61 -23.09
CA ASN A 116 0.98 2.58 -23.10
C ASN A 116 -0.43 3.14 -23.39
N GLY A 117 -0.55 4.44 -23.72
CA GLY A 117 -1.81 5.08 -24.08
C GLY A 117 -2.70 5.47 -22.92
N LEU A 118 -2.19 5.48 -21.68
CA LEU A 118 -2.90 5.97 -20.52
C LEU A 118 -3.01 7.50 -20.56
N MET A 119 -4.18 8.03 -20.27
CA MET A 119 -4.42 9.47 -20.10
C MET A 119 -4.43 9.83 -18.61
N VAL A 120 -3.74 10.91 -18.24
CA VAL A 120 -3.66 11.33 -16.83
C VAL A 120 -3.78 12.83 -16.74
N ASP A 121 -4.67 13.29 -15.85
CA ASP A 121 -4.74 14.68 -15.40
C ASP A 121 -4.29 14.77 -13.94
N PHE A 122 -3.51 15.82 -13.64
CA PHE A 122 -3.05 16.13 -12.29
C PHE A 122 -3.84 17.34 -11.78
N VAL A 123 -4.46 17.21 -10.61
CA VAL A 123 -5.30 18.24 -9.98
C VAL A 123 -5.05 18.31 -8.48
N ASN A 124 -5.42 19.41 -7.86
CA ASN A 124 -5.52 19.48 -6.41
C ASN A 124 -6.71 18.62 -5.94
N THR A 125 -6.43 17.41 -5.43
CA THR A 125 -7.47 16.49 -4.95
C THR A 125 -8.11 16.93 -3.62
N GLY A 126 -7.58 17.95 -2.96
CA GLY A 126 -8.22 18.62 -1.83
C GLY A 126 -9.41 19.50 -2.26
N ASP A 127 -9.54 19.80 -3.57
CA ASP A 127 -10.65 20.55 -4.17
C ASP A 127 -11.48 19.64 -5.09
N LEU A 128 -12.65 19.21 -4.62
CA LEU A 128 -13.55 18.33 -5.38
C LEU A 128 -14.03 18.95 -6.71
N ASP A 129 -14.11 20.29 -6.79
CA ASP A 129 -14.53 20.95 -8.01
C ASP A 129 -13.44 20.87 -9.10
N GLU A 130 -12.17 20.81 -8.70
CA GLU A 130 -11.08 20.53 -9.65
C GLU A 130 -11.17 19.10 -10.19
N ILE A 131 -11.45 18.12 -9.34
CA ILE A 131 -11.67 16.73 -9.79
C ILE A 131 -12.84 16.67 -10.78
N LYS A 132 -13.99 17.26 -10.43
CA LYS A 132 -15.19 17.27 -11.28
C LYS A 132 -14.95 17.91 -12.64
N ARG A 133 -14.12 18.95 -12.70
CA ARG A 133 -13.83 19.70 -13.94
C ARG A 133 -13.10 18.87 -14.99
N VAL A 134 -12.30 17.90 -14.57
CA VAL A 134 -11.51 17.05 -15.47
C VAL A 134 -12.11 15.66 -15.70
N LEU A 135 -13.26 15.36 -15.09
CA LEU A 135 -13.98 14.12 -15.33
C LEU A 135 -14.39 13.98 -16.82
N ARG A 136 -14.23 12.79 -17.36
CA ARG A 136 -14.60 12.44 -18.72
C ARG A 136 -15.11 10.98 -18.79
N PRO A 137 -15.80 10.57 -19.87
CA PRO A 137 -16.33 9.21 -19.97
C PRO A 137 -15.28 8.10 -19.83
N GLU A 138 -14.03 8.38 -20.19
CA GLU A 138 -12.90 7.47 -20.10
C GLU A 138 -12.28 7.42 -18.70
N THR A 139 -12.70 8.28 -17.76
CA THR A 139 -12.17 8.27 -16.40
C THR A 139 -12.51 6.96 -15.70
N LYS A 140 -11.49 6.30 -15.14
CA LYS A 140 -11.59 5.01 -14.44
C LYS A 140 -11.19 5.07 -12.99
N ALA A 141 -10.34 6.01 -12.61
CA ALA A 141 -9.83 6.06 -11.23
C ALA A 141 -9.45 7.47 -10.78
N LEU A 142 -9.47 7.62 -9.44
CA LEU A 142 -8.80 8.67 -8.70
C LEU A 142 -7.57 8.05 -8.02
N TYR A 143 -6.39 8.63 -8.22
CA TYR A 143 -5.15 8.26 -7.53
C TYR A 143 -4.75 9.40 -6.58
N ILE A 144 -4.84 9.15 -5.28
CA ILE A 144 -4.68 10.15 -4.23
C ILE A 144 -3.51 9.77 -3.33
N GLU A 145 -2.59 10.70 -3.09
CA GLU A 145 -1.58 10.62 -2.04
C GLU A 145 -1.91 11.67 -0.97
N THR A 146 -2.17 11.23 0.27
CA THR A 146 -2.51 12.16 1.36
C THR A 146 -2.04 11.63 2.73
N PRO A 147 -1.32 12.45 3.54
CA PRO A 147 -0.69 13.71 3.12
C PRO A 147 0.26 13.52 1.94
N SER A 148 0.33 14.50 1.06
CA SER A 148 1.16 14.43 -0.15
C SER A 148 2.65 14.60 0.15
N ASN A 149 3.51 14.24 -0.80
CA ASN A 149 4.96 14.42 -0.70
C ASN A 149 5.47 15.25 -1.90
N PRO A 150 6.06 16.45 -1.69
CA PRO A 150 6.61 16.94 -0.42
C PRO A 150 5.76 18.00 0.30
N MET A 151 4.65 18.48 -0.27
CA MET A 151 3.96 19.67 0.20
C MET A 151 3.03 19.43 1.40
N MET A 152 2.79 18.16 1.77
CA MET A 152 1.91 17.79 2.89
C MET A 152 0.45 18.24 2.70
N GLU A 153 -0.02 18.25 1.47
CA GLU A 153 -1.40 18.60 1.15
C GLU A 153 -2.35 17.49 1.63
N ILE A 154 -3.52 17.91 2.13
CA ILE A 154 -4.50 17.02 2.73
C ILE A 154 -5.72 16.91 1.82
N THR A 155 -6.12 15.68 1.55
CA THR A 155 -7.34 15.35 0.80
C THR A 155 -8.35 14.66 1.71
N ASP A 156 -9.61 15.07 1.67
CA ASP A 156 -10.71 14.36 2.33
C ASP A 156 -11.03 13.07 1.56
N LEU A 157 -10.53 11.95 2.08
CA LEU A 157 -10.72 10.63 1.44
C LEU A 157 -12.18 10.21 1.39
N SER A 158 -12.98 10.53 2.42
CA SER A 158 -14.40 10.15 2.44
C SER A 158 -15.19 10.90 1.37
N ALA A 159 -14.94 12.20 1.23
CA ALA A 159 -15.58 13.00 0.18
C ALA A 159 -15.17 12.55 -1.23
N CYS A 160 -13.88 12.20 -1.43
CA CYS A 160 -13.41 11.64 -2.69
C CYS A 160 -14.00 10.25 -2.97
N ALA A 161 -14.21 9.42 -1.94
CA ALA A 161 -14.84 8.10 -2.10
C ALA A 161 -16.31 8.20 -2.52
N GLU A 162 -17.05 9.16 -1.96
CA GLU A 162 -18.42 9.45 -2.41
C GLU A 162 -18.46 9.87 -3.89
N LEU A 163 -17.59 10.80 -4.28
CA LEU A 163 -17.46 11.24 -5.67
C LEU A 163 -17.06 10.09 -6.61
N ALA A 164 -16.08 9.27 -6.20
CA ALA A 164 -15.66 8.10 -6.98
C ALA A 164 -16.81 7.11 -7.18
N LYS A 165 -17.61 6.86 -6.14
CA LYS A 165 -18.78 5.99 -6.20
C LYS A 165 -19.86 6.53 -7.12
N GLU A 166 -20.16 7.84 -7.07
CA GLU A 166 -21.13 8.50 -7.95
C GLU A 166 -20.79 8.33 -9.44
N HIS A 167 -19.49 8.32 -9.76
CA HIS A 167 -18.97 8.23 -11.12
C HIS A 167 -18.45 6.83 -11.50
N ASN A 168 -18.64 5.80 -10.66
CA ASN A 168 -18.14 4.44 -10.87
C ASN A 168 -16.62 4.37 -11.10
N LEU A 169 -15.84 5.18 -10.38
CA LEU A 169 -14.39 5.21 -10.43
C LEU A 169 -13.79 4.33 -9.33
N LEU A 170 -12.62 3.75 -9.60
CA LEU A 170 -11.78 3.18 -8.56
C LEU A 170 -11.14 4.29 -7.74
N MET A 171 -11.20 4.18 -6.42
CA MET A 171 -10.44 5.05 -5.54
C MET A 171 -9.16 4.35 -5.07
N ILE A 172 -8.03 4.90 -5.46
CA ILE A 172 -6.68 4.39 -5.14
C ILE A 172 -6.01 5.41 -4.24
N THR A 173 -5.52 4.96 -3.08
CA THR A 173 -4.85 5.83 -2.11
C THR A 173 -3.44 5.33 -1.82
N ASP A 174 -2.43 6.18 -2.00
CA ASP A 174 -1.09 5.94 -1.46
C ASP A 174 -1.07 6.40 0.01
N ASN A 175 -1.00 5.43 0.93
CA ASN A 175 -1.02 5.65 2.38
C ASN A 175 0.37 5.48 3.02
N THR A 176 1.42 5.64 2.23
CA THR A 176 2.81 5.44 2.67
C THR A 176 3.17 6.31 3.86
N PHE A 177 2.71 7.57 3.88
CA PHE A 177 3.13 8.56 4.87
C PHE A 177 2.51 8.30 6.25
N LEU A 178 1.19 8.13 6.34
CA LEU A 178 0.51 7.90 7.62
C LEU A 178 0.58 6.46 8.09
N SER A 179 0.79 5.51 7.20
CA SER A 179 0.72 4.07 7.47
C SER A 179 -0.68 3.64 7.97
N PRO A 180 -0.98 2.35 8.05
CA PRO A 180 -2.27 1.89 8.60
C PRO A 180 -2.44 2.19 10.09
N TYR A 181 -1.40 2.66 10.77
CA TYR A 181 -1.49 3.06 12.16
C TYR A 181 -2.28 4.37 12.36
N LEU A 182 -2.08 5.36 11.49
CA LEU A 182 -2.72 6.68 11.61
C LEU A 182 -3.88 6.89 10.64
N GLN A 183 -3.96 6.14 9.55
CA GLN A 183 -5.00 6.26 8.54
C GLN A 183 -5.33 4.91 7.91
N ASN A 184 -6.64 4.58 7.79
CA ASN A 184 -7.13 3.39 7.10
C ASN A 184 -8.02 3.78 5.92
N PRO A 185 -7.46 4.01 4.73
CA PRO A 185 -8.22 4.47 3.57
C PRO A 185 -9.34 3.53 3.13
N ILE A 186 -9.19 2.21 3.30
CA ILE A 186 -10.26 1.24 2.99
C ILE A 186 -11.52 1.52 3.83
N ALA A 187 -11.34 1.80 5.12
CA ALA A 187 -12.47 2.15 5.98
C ALA A 187 -13.13 3.49 5.59
N LEU A 188 -12.41 4.34 4.84
CA LEU A 188 -12.89 5.62 4.31
C LEU A 188 -13.41 5.51 2.87
N GLY A 189 -13.44 4.30 2.29
CA GLY A 189 -14.03 4.02 0.99
C GLY A 189 -13.06 3.79 -0.16
N ALA A 190 -11.73 3.72 0.09
CA ALA A 190 -10.77 3.35 -0.94
C ALA A 190 -10.92 1.90 -1.40
N ASP A 191 -10.80 1.66 -2.69
CA ASP A 191 -10.81 0.31 -3.28
C ASP A 191 -9.43 -0.35 -3.24
N ILE A 192 -8.38 0.46 -3.37
CA ILE A 192 -6.98 0.02 -3.36
C ILE A 192 -6.16 0.97 -2.49
N VAL A 193 -5.31 0.40 -1.63
CA VAL A 193 -4.32 1.16 -0.86
C VAL A 193 -2.93 0.68 -1.22
N ILE A 194 -2.03 1.63 -1.47
CA ILE A 194 -0.63 1.38 -1.82
C ILE A 194 0.26 1.81 -0.66
N HIS A 195 1.34 1.07 -0.44
CA HIS A 195 2.40 1.43 0.49
C HIS A 195 3.79 1.24 -0.11
N SER A 196 4.66 2.21 0.07
CA SER A 196 6.10 1.98 0.05
C SER A 196 6.53 1.57 1.46
N ALA A 197 6.65 0.26 1.69
CA ALA A 197 7.05 -0.26 3.00
C ALA A 197 8.49 0.07 3.37
N SER A 198 9.30 0.54 2.43
CA SER A 198 10.66 1.08 2.66
C SER A 198 10.68 2.26 3.63
N LYS A 199 9.52 2.85 3.93
CA LYS A 199 9.34 4.00 4.82
C LYS A 199 8.96 3.54 6.23
N PHE A 200 7.84 4.02 6.76
CA PHE A 200 7.46 3.80 8.16
C PHE A 200 7.09 2.35 8.49
N LEU A 201 6.56 1.57 7.54
CA LEU A 201 6.20 0.17 7.79
C LEU A 201 7.43 -0.66 8.19
N CYS A 202 8.50 -0.64 7.42
CA CYS A 202 9.77 -1.25 7.83
C CYS A 202 10.47 -0.42 8.91
N GLY A 203 10.63 0.88 8.68
CA GLY A 203 11.10 1.86 9.66
C GLY A 203 12.58 1.78 10.06
N HIS A 204 13.39 0.94 9.43
CA HIS A 204 14.79 0.70 9.78
C HIS A 204 15.77 1.01 8.64
N ASN A 205 15.31 1.48 7.49
CA ASN A 205 16.12 1.87 6.31
C ASN A 205 17.02 0.73 5.76
N ASP A 206 16.61 -0.51 5.93
CA ASP A 206 17.40 -1.71 5.64
C ASP A 206 16.76 -2.63 4.58
N THR A 207 15.56 -2.29 4.07
CA THR A 207 14.90 -3.03 2.99
C THR A 207 14.06 -2.13 2.09
N ILE A 208 13.81 -2.60 0.89
CA ILE A 208 12.89 -2.00 -0.08
C ILE A 208 11.73 -2.95 -0.30
N ALA A 209 10.50 -2.46 -0.11
CA ALA A 209 9.29 -3.23 -0.31
C ALA A 209 8.11 -2.34 -0.68
N GLY A 210 7.08 -2.93 -1.30
CA GLY A 210 5.82 -2.27 -1.60
C GLY A 210 4.64 -3.20 -1.37
N PHE A 211 3.45 -2.62 -1.16
CA PHE A 211 2.21 -3.38 -0.99
C PHE A 211 1.09 -2.77 -1.79
N VAL A 212 0.20 -3.64 -2.26
CA VAL A 212 -1.12 -3.28 -2.76
C VAL A 212 -2.14 -4.02 -1.90
N CYS A 213 -2.91 -3.27 -1.12
CA CYS A 213 -4.01 -3.78 -0.32
C CYS A 213 -5.31 -3.55 -1.10
N SER A 214 -6.07 -4.60 -1.38
CA SER A 214 -7.29 -4.54 -2.17
C SER A 214 -8.51 -4.74 -1.28
N ALA A 215 -9.53 -3.88 -1.41
CA ALA A 215 -10.76 -3.98 -0.62
C ALA A 215 -11.70 -5.10 -1.10
N LYS A 216 -11.52 -5.58 -2.35
CA LYS A 216 -12.43 -6.53 -3.02
C LYS A 216 -11.68 -7.69 -3.66
N GLU A 217 -12.30 -8.86 -3.65
CA GLU A 217 -11.76 -10.10 -4.23
C GLU A 217 -11.35 -9.95 -5.70
N GLU A 218 -12.19 -9.32 -6.51
CA GLU A 218 -11.95 -9.12 -7.95
C GLU A 218 -10.67 -8.31 -8.22
N LEU A 219 -10.44 -7.26 -7.43
CA LEU A 219 -9.24 -6.42 -7.54
C LEU A 219 -8.01 -7.20 -7.05
N ALA A 220 -8.13 -7.92 -5.95
CA ALA A 220 -7.07 -8.74 -5.40
C ALA A 220 -6.61 -9.79 -6.44
N ALA A 221 -7.56 -10.49 -7.08
CA ALA A 221 -7.25 -11.49 -8.11
C ALA A 221 -6.50 -10.87 -9.30
N LYS A 222 -6.89 -9.69 -9.76
CA LYS A 222 -6.22 -8.97 -10.85
C LYS A 222 -4.79 -8.57 -10.45
N ILE A 223 -4.61 -8.00 -9.25
CA ILE A 223 -3.28 -7.59 -8.75
C ILE A 223 -2.36 -8.80 -8.57
N ARG A 224 -2.86 -9.92 -8.03
CA ARG A 224 -2.07 -11.16 -7.92
C ARG A 224 -1.67 -11.72 -9.29
N LEU A 225 -2.56 -11.65 -10.27
CA LEU A 225 -2.24 -12.06 -11.65
C LEU A 225 -1.13 -11.20 -12.25
N ILE A 226 -1.21 -9.88 -12.09
CA ILE A 226 -0.17 -8.93 -12.54
C ILE A 226 1.15 -9.24 -11.84
N ALA A 227 1.15 -9.36 -10.51
CA ALA A 227 2.35 -9.68 -9.73
C ALA A 227 3.02 -10.99 -10.18
N LYS A 228 2.22 -12.06 -10.40
CA LYS A 228 2.69 -13.33 -10.92
C LYS A 228 3.32 -13.20 -12.31
N THR A 229 2.69 -12.40 -13.19
CA THR A 229 3.08 -12.25 -14.59
C THR A 229 4.33 -11.39 -14.74
N THR A 230 4.39 -10.25 -14.04
CA THR A 230 5.50 -9.30 -14.10
C THR A 230 6.70 -9.71 -13.24
N GLY A 231 6.46 -10.53 -12.22
CA GLY A 231 7.53 -11.08 -11.38
C GLY A 231 8.05 -10.12 -10.30
N GLY A 232 7.35 -9.03 -10.00
CA GLY A 232 7.75 -8.02 -9.02
C GLY A 232 7.62 -8.45 -7.55
N CYS A 233 7.72 -9.74 -7.23
CA CYS A 233 7.49 -10.28 -5.90
C CYS A 233 8.56 -9.88 -4.87
N LEU A 234 8.16 -9.69 -3.61
CA LEU A 234 9.07 -9.45 -2.49
C LEU A 234 9.79 -10.75 -2.09
N SER A 235 11.08 -10.65 -1.75
CA SER A 235 11.87 -11.79 -1.28
C SER A 235 11.42 -12.28 0.11
N PRO A 236 11.64 -13.56 0.47
CA PRO A 236 11.33 -14.04 1.81
C PRO A 236 12.11 -13.33 2.91
N PHE A 237 13.37 -13.01 2.67
CA PHE A 237 14.20 -12.30 3.65
C PHE A 237 13.73 -10.86 3.89
N ASP A 238 13.45 -10.11 2.82
CA ASP A 238 12.88 -8.75 2.95
C ASP A 238 11.49 -8.79 3.59
N SER A 239 10.68 -9.80 3.28
CA SER A 239 9.38 -10.01 3.94
C SER A 239 9.54 -10.16 5.45
N TRP A 240 10.53 -10.91 5.90
CA TRP A 240 10.82 -11.07 7.32
C TRP A 240 11.32 -9.77 7.98
N LEU A 241 12.17 -8.99 7.31
CA LEU A 241 12.62 -7.68 7.79
C LEU A 241 11.44 -6.71 7.97
N VAL A 242 10.54 -6.66 6.99
CA VAL A 242 9.34 -5.82 7.09
C VAL A 242 8.45 -6.26 8.25
N MET A 243 8.17 -7.57 8.41
CA MET A 243 7.42 -8.08 9.57
C MET A 243 8.04 -7.66 10.89
N ARG A 244 9.36 -7.75 10.99
CA ARG A 244 10.09 -7.34 12.19
C ARG A 244 9.94 -5.83 12.45
N GLY A 245 9.99 -5.02 11.40
CA GLY A 245 9.82 -3.56 11.48
C GLY A 245 8.41 -3.15 11.93
N ILE A 246 7.38 -3.81 11.40
CA ILE A 246 5.98 -3.54 11.74
C ILE A 246 5.71 -3.73 13.24
N LYS A 247 6.37 -4.66 13.92
CA LYS A 247 6.18 -4.91 15.36
C LYS A 247 6.43 -3.67 16.24
N THR A 248 7.22 -2.72 15.76
CA THR A 248 7.48 -1.45 16.46
C THR A 248 6.77 -0.24 15.82
N LEU A 249 5.88 -0.47 14.84
CA LEU A 249 5.23 0.61 14.09
C LEU A 249 4.50 1.58 15.04
N ALA A 250 3.65 1.07 15.93
CA ALA A 250 2.85 1.86 16.85
C ALA A 250 3.72 2.83 17.66
N VAL A 251 4.69 2.30 18.43
CA VAL A 251 5.56 3.14 19.28
C VAL A 251 6.42 4.12 18.51
N ARG A 252 6.80 3.80 17.26
CA ARG A 252 7.55 4.71 16.40
C ARG A 252 6.68 5.84 15.88
N MET A 253 5.48 5.52 15.40
CA MET A 253 4.56 6.52 14.87
C MET A 253 4.10 7.50 15.95
N GLU A 254 3.76 7.02 17.15
CA GLU A 254 3.42 7.88 18.30
C GLU A 254 4.55 8.86 18.61
N ARG A 255 5.77 8.35 18.79
CA ARG A 255 6.92 9.18 19.12
C ARG A 255 7.26 10.18 18.01
N GLN A 256 7.19 9.79 16.75
CA GLN A 256 7.45 10.67 15.61
C GLN A 256 6.38 11.78 15.53
N GLN A 257 5.11 11.46 15.76
CA GLN A 257 4.02 12.45 15.79
C GLN A 257 4.21 13.46 16.93
N GLU A 258 4.55 12.99 18.15
CA GLU A 258 4.86 13.87 19.28
C GLU A 258 6.03 14.82 18.97
N ASN A 259 7.11 14.29 18.40
CA ASN A 259 8.27 15.07 18.02
C ASN A 259 7.94 16.11 16.95
N ALA A 260 7.22 15.70 15.90
CA ALA A 260 6.78 16.60 14.82
C ALA A 260 5.90 17.75 15.36
N GLY A 261 4.92 17.43 16.21
CA GLY A 261 4.07 18.45 16.84
C GLY A 261 4.85 19.41 17.74
N SER A 262 5.87 18.93 18.46
CA SER A 262 6.72 19.78 19.29
C SER A 262 7.59 20.70 18.44
N ILE A 263 8.18 20.19 17.36
CA ILE A 263 8.97 20.99 16.41
C ILE A 263 8.08 22.02 15.69
N ALA A 264 6.88 21.64 15.26
CA ALA A 264 5.96 22.53 14.59
C ALA A 264 5.59 23.73 15.50
N ARG A 265 5.21 23.46 16.75
CA ARG A 265 4.94 24.52 17.74
C ARG A 265 6.16 25.44 17.95
N TRP A 266 7.34 24.87 18.14
CA TRP A 266 8.56 25.66 18.28
C TRP A 266 8.83 26.52 17.05
N LEU A 267 8.62 26.00 15.84
CA LEU A 267 8.81 26.76 14.59
C LEU A 267 7.86 27.95 14.47
N THR A 268 6.61 27.86 14.95
CA THR A 268 5.67 29.01 14.93
C THR A 268 6.16 30.23 15.74
N GLU A 269 7.04 29.98 16.71
CA GLU A 269 7.61 31.04 17.57
C GLU A 269 8.87 31.68 16.97
N GLN A 270 9.40 31.13 15.86
CA GLN A 270 10.66 31.60 15.28
C GLN A 270 10.43 32.78 14.33
N LYS A 271 11.10 33.92 14.58
CA LYS A 271 10.97 35.16 13.78
C LYS A 271 11.28 34.99 12.29
N LYS A 272 12.09 34.00 11.92
CA LYS A 272 12.49 33.71 10.53
C LYS A 272 11.51 32.78 9.80
N VAL A 273 10.55 32.19 10.48
CA VAL A 273 9.56 31.28 9.92
C VAL A 273 8.28 32.07 9.63
N ARG A 274 7.87 32.07 8.38
CA ARG A 274 6.65 32.79 7.95
C ARG A 274 5.38 31.97 8.16
N LYS A 275 5.47 30.66 7.97
CA LYS A 275 4.37 29.72 8.08
C LYS A 275 4.93 28.33 8.40
N VAL A 276 4.24 27.60 9.26
CA VAL A 276 4.44 26.18 9.56
C VAL A 276 3.26 25.42 9.04
#